data_d018347467018215fe626d7253541047
#
_entry.id   d018347467018215fe626d7253541047
#
_cell.length_a   1.000
_cell.length_b   1.000
_cell.length_c   1.000
_cell.angle_alpha   90.00
_cell.angle_beta   90.00
_cell.angle_gamma   90.00
#
_symmetry.space_group_name_H-M   'P 1'
#
loop_
_entity.id
_entity.type
_entity.pdbx_description
1 polymer ?
#
loop_
_entity_poly.entity_id
_entity_poly.type
_entity_poly.pdbx_seq_one_letter_code
_entity_poly.pdbx_strand_id
1 'polypeptide(L)'
;MANISAVIVPAKVLKGGKHKIRIAVSHNSKTRYIVTDITIDSDKEFKDGRIVKRPDAAMKNVKLRGLLDKYQEAIYDTSFIGSMSCEELVEHLKNIDKRNRRTIRSICEEYLAVHDLKPASVAHYRYNLTVILSYFGEDMLIENLNYSYIVGLEKYLRKKGNSSHTIRDKQIFLMGLYTFAQRCMYIPMTVSPWNGYKLPEANVRDSWLTLEEVAMIRDLPIRCRARSIVRDIFMLSYYLGGINIIDLVSINFNDCKRRLIYERTKTENRSKVNKFVEFDMPDEALEIIDKYKMPDGTIRKYSTLRTKCFRSTVDYHMRRLAEQVGIKNRLIFYSARKSFAQHALDAGVEQSTIDFILGHKLNTRGTSLFNYIRVTPELATNAVQKVCTCLRNVVPLQANQ
;
A
#
# COMPACT_ATOMS: atom_id res chain seq x y z
N MET A 1 21.06 17.50 -36.87
CA MET A 1 20.33 18.21 -35.79
C MET A 1 18.89 18.38 -36.24
N ALA A 2 17.92 18.14 -35.35
CA ALA A 2 16.51 18.34 -35.71
C ALA A 2 16.18 19.84 -35.71
N ASN A 3 15.41 20.30 -36.70
CA ASN A 3 14.97 21.68 -36.81
C ASN A 3 13.45 21.72 -37.00
N ILE A 4 12.80 22.73 -36.41
CA ILE A 4 11.35 22.92 -36.53
C ILE A 4 11.04 24.34 -37.00
N SER A 5 10.01 24.46 -37.83
CA SER A 5 9.52 25.75 -38.32
C SER A 5 8.02 25.70 -38.61
N ALA A 6 7.37 26.86 -38.46
CA ALA A 6 5.97 26.98 -38.86
C ALA A 6 5.87 27.19 -40.39
N VAL A 7 4.97 26.43 -41.02
CA VAL A 7 4.77 26.48 -42.47
C VAL A 7 3.29 26.29 -42.84
N ILE A 8 2.94 26.74 -44.05
CA ILE A 8 1.73 26.30 -44.75
C ILE A 8 2.13 25.38 -45.90
N VAL A 9 1.28 24.42 -46.21
CA VAL A 9 1.40 23.58 -47.41
C VAL A 9 0.32 24.03 -48.38
N PRO A 10 0.68 24.80 -49.43
CA PRO A 10 -0.30 25.43 -50.33
C PRO A 10 -1.29 24.45 -50.96
N ALA A 11 -0.82 23.27 -51.32
CA ALA A 11 -1.62 22.19 -51.91
C ALA A 11 -2.69 21.59 -50.95
N LYS A 12 -2.61 21.85 -49.65
CA LYS A 12 -3.56 21.30 -48.66
C LYS A 12 -4.51 22.34 -48.12
N VAL A 13 -5.57 22.60 -48.90
CA VAL A 13 -6.65 23.55 -48.62
C VAL A 13 -7.85 22.85 -48.00
N LEU A 14 -8.41 23.44 -46.96
CA LEU A 14 -9.61 22.99 -46.29
C LEU A 14 -10.85 23.46 -47.10
N LYS A 15 -12.04 22.86 -46.82
CA LYS A 15 -13.33 23.38 -47.34
C LYS A 15 -13.45 24.87 -46.99
N GLY A 16 -13.75 25.69 -48.01
CA GLY A 16 -13.85 27.15 -47.87
C GLY A 16 -12.52 27.92 -48.02
N GLY A 17 -11.51 27.33 -48.65
CA GLY A 17 -10.25 28.05 -48.99
C GLY A 17 -9.27 28.25 -47.86
N LYS A 18 -9.56 27.75 -46.64
CA LYS A 18 -8.74 27.93 -45.47
C LYS A 18 -7.52 27.03 -45.44
N HIS A 19 -6.43 27.49 -44.81
CA HIS A 19 -5.24 26.72 -44.62
C HIS A 19 -4.97 26.42 -43.13
N LYS A 20 -4.49 25.21 -42.83
CA LYS A 20 -3.95 24.90 -41.50
C LYS A 20 -2.47 25.21 -41.45
N ILE A 21 -2.04 25.89 -40.41
CA ILE A 21 -0.63 26.01 -40.11
C ILE A 21 -0.10 24.64 -39.66
N ARG A 22 1.08 24.31 -40.10
CA ARG A 22 1.79 23.07 -39.77
C ARG A 22 3.14 23.40 -39.20
N ILE A 23 3.65 22.51 -38.37
CA ILE A 23 5.02 22.58 -37.91
C ILE A 23 5.80 21.57 -38.75
N ALA A 24 6.73 22.05 -39.57
CA ALA A 24 7.68 21.24 -40.29
C ALA A 24 8.75 20.79 -39.30
N VAL A 25 8.99 19.47 -39.25
CA VAL A 25 10.07 18.84 -38.49
C VAL A 25 11.05 18.28 -39.49
N SER A 26 12.24 18.85 -39.53
CA SER A 26 13.34 18.40 -40.41
C SER A 26 14.39 17.68 -39.60
N HIS A 27 14.63 16.38 -39.93
CA HIS A 27 15.59 15.52 -39.23
C HIS A 27 16.14 14.46 -40.18
N ASN A 28 17.45 14.21 -40.11
CA ASN A 28 18.14 13.21 -40.96
C ASN A 28 17.76 13.31 -42.45
N SER A 29 17.87 14.52 -43.02
CA SER A 29 17.56 14.85 -44.41
C SER A 29 16.13 14.56 -44.88
N LYS A 30 15.20 14.34 -43.94
CA LYS A 30 13.76 14.19 -44.18
C LYS A 30 12.97 15.26 -43.46
N THR A 31 11.84 15.65 -44.07
CA THR A 31 10.89 16.60 -43.43
C THR A 31 9.51 15.95 -43.34
N ARG A 32 8.89 16.11 -42.18
CA ARG A 32 7.51 15.68 -41.86
C ARG A 32 6.76 16.85 -41.19
N TYR A 33 5.43 16.74 -41.16
CA TYR A 33 4.59 17.82 -40.72
C TYR A 33 3.68 17.42 -39.54
N ILE A 34 3.64 18.24 -38.52
CA ILE A 34 2.65 18.18 -37.45
C ILE A 34 1.55 19.19 -37.79
N VAL A 35 0.31 18.74 -37.89
CA VAL A 35 -0.84 19.61 -38.17
C VAL A 35 -1.28 20.26 -36.89
N THR A 36 -1.37 21.60 -36.89
CA THR A 36 -1.92 22.35 -35.74
C THR A 36 -3.42 22.59 -35.90
N ASP A 37 -4.06 23.06 -34.84
CA ASP A 37 -5.45 23.54 -34.86
C ASP A 37 -5.59 24.99 -35.30
N ILE A 38 -4.45 25.66 -35.60
CA ILE A 38 -4.44 27.07 -36.03
C ILE A 38 -4.77 27.12 -37.52
N THR A 39 -5.82 27.86 -37.87
CA THR A 39 -6.28 28.08 -39.25
C THR A 39 -6.18 29.54 -39.65
N ILE A 40 -5.93 29.75 -40.94
CA ILE A 40 -5.93 31.07 -41.60
C ILE A 40 -6.84 30.97 -42.84
N ASP A 41 -7.39 32.11 -43.29
CA ASP A 41 -8.34 32.13 -44.38
C ASP A 41 -7.67 32.21 -45.77
N SER A 42 -6.44 32.71 -45.85
CA SER A 42 -5.65 32.77 -47.08
C SER A 42 -4.15 32.55 -46.77
N ASP A 43 -3.43 32.03 -47.78
CA ASP A 43 -1.96 31.89 -47.73
C ASP A 43 -1.23 33.24 -47.56
N LYS A 44 -1.85 34.37 -48.06
CA LYS A 44 -1.34 35.74 -47.92
C LYS A 44 -1.33 36.24 -46.47
N GLU A 45 -1.98 35.53 -45.55
CA GLU A 45 -2.02 35.84 -44.13
C GLU A 45 -0.89 35.16 -43.34
N PHE A 46 0.02 34.46 -44.02
CA PHE A 46 1.19 33.84 -43.39
C PHE A 46 2.47 34.23 -44.12
N LYS A 47 3.37 34.88 -43.41
CA LYS A 47 4.65 35.36 -43.95
C LYS A 47 5.76 35.13 -42.91
N ASP A 48 6.90 34.61 -43.34
CA ASP A 48 8.11 34.47 -42.54
C ASP A 48 7.86 33.72 -41.19
N GLY A 49 7.05 32.66 -41.23
CA GLY A 49 6.73 31.89 -40.03
C GLY A 49 5.70 32.52 -39.08
N ARG A 50 5.07 33.66 -39.49
CA ARG A 50 4.14 34.45 -38.68
C ARG A 50 2.82 34.68 -39.38
N ILE A 51 1.75 34.76 -38.58
CA ILE A 51 0.42 35.13 -39.04
C ILE A 51 0.35 36.67 -39.10
N VAL A 52 -0.07 37.20 -40.23
CA VAL A 52 -0.14 38.65 -40.52
C VAL A 52 -1.51 39.03 -41.08
N LYS A 53 -1.82 40.31 -41.12
CA LYS A 53 -3.01 40.90 -41.77
C LYS A 53 -4.38 40.34 -41.27
N ARG A 54 -4.43 39.99 -39.98
CA ARG A 54 -5.66 39.51 -39.33
C ARG A 54 -5.86 40.21 -37.98
N PRO A 55 -7.10 40.47 -37.55
CA PRO A 55 -7.37 41.02 -36.22
C PRO A 55 -6.88 40.13 -35.08
N ASP A 56 -6.94 38.80 -35.24
CA ASP A 56 -6.54 37.78 -34.28
C ASP A 56 -5.07 37.30 -34.43
N ALA A 57 -4.30 37.97 -35.29
CA ALA A 57 -2.92 37.57 -35.60
C ALA A 57 -2.03 37.52 -34.37
N ALA A 58 -2.12 38.51 -33.46
CA ALA A 58 -1.31 38.58 -32.26
C ALA A 58 -1.56 37.33 -31.35
N MET A 59 -2.82 37.02 -31.06
CA MET A 59 -3.20 35.88 -30.23
C MET A 59 -2.79 34.53 -30.86
N LYS A 60 -3.01 34.40 -32.16
CA LYS A 60 -2.60 33.17 -32.88
C LYS A 60 -1.10 32.99 -32.95
N ASN A 61 -0.33 34.07 -33.09
CA ASN A 61 1.11 34.03 -33.06
C ASN A 61 1.65 33.67 -31.68
N VAL A 62 1.05 34.10 -30.58
CA VAL A 62 1.42 33.68 -29.22
C VAL A 62 1.22 32.16 -29.08
N LYS A 63 0.05 31.64 -29.53
CA LYS A 63 -0.22 30.23 -29.52
C LYS A 63 0.74 29.40 -30.39
N LEU A 64 1.06 29.91 -31.59
CA LEU A 64 2.01 29.26 -32.50
C LEU A 64 3.42 29.23 -31.94
N ARG A 65 3.89 30.33 -31.34
CA ARG A 65 5.18 30.37 -30.65
C ARG A 65 5.24 29.40 -29.50
N GLY A 66 4.24 29.37 -28.62
CA GLY A 66 4.18 28.40 -27.53
C GLY A 66 4.27 26.95 -27.98
N LEU A 67 3.67 26.59 -29.14
CA LEU A 67 3.82 25.25 -29.72
C LEU A 67 5.22 24.99 -30.25
N LEU A 68 5.86 25.97 -30.88
CA LEU A 68 7.25 25.86 -31.38
C LEU A 68 8.22 25.72 -30.23
N ASP A 69 8.12 26.59 -29.21
CA ASP A 69 8.98 26.56 -28.02
C ASP A 69 8.87 25.21 -27.30
N LYS A 70 7.65 24.73 -27.10
CA LYS A 70 7.39 23.41 -26.52
C LYS A 70 8.05 22.24 -27.27
N TYR A 71 7.94 22.24 -28.61
CA TYR A 71 8.56 21.18 -29.41
C TYR A 71 10.07 21.32 -29.48
N GLN A 72 10.59 22.55 -29.44
CA GLN A 72 12.02 22.80 -29.41
C GLN A 72 12.64 22.33 -28.09
N GLU A 73 11.99 22.61 -26.96
CA GLU A 73 12.39 22.12 -25.65
C GLU A 73 12.39 20.59 -25.59
N ALA A 74 11.34 19.93 -26.09
CA ALA A 74 11.26 18.49 -26.15
C ALA A 74 12.35 17.86 -27.05
N ILE A 75 12.72 18.52 -28.14
CA ILE A 75 13.85 18.12 -28.98
C ILE A 75 15.16 18.23 -28.19
N TYR A 76 15.34 19.28 -27.43
CA TYR A 76 16.54 19.50 -26.64
C TYR A 76 16.68 18.48 -25.50
N ASP A 77 15.58 18.15 -24.84
CA ASP A 77 15.56 17.25 -23.68
C ASP A 77 15.67 15.75 -24.07
N THR A 78 15.53 15.42 -25.35
CA THR A 78 15.58 14.03 -25.81
C THR A 78 17.02 13.56 -26.09
N SER A 79 17.57 12.72 -25.20
CA SER A 79 18.98 12.28 -25.22
C SER A 79 19.38 11.47 -26.45
N PHE A 80 18.47 10.83 -27.19
CA PHE A 80 18.74 9.91 -28.31
C PHE A 80 18.15 10.35 -29.65
N ILE A 81 17.97 11.63 -29.83
CA ILE A 81 17.40 12.18 -31.07
C ILE A 81 18.19 11.74 -32.30
N GLY A 82 19.50 11.60 -32.19
CA GLY A 82 20.36 11.19 -33.32
C GLY A 82 20.05 9.79 -33.87
N SER A 83 19.51 8.90 -33.05
CA SER A 83 19.14 7.53 -33.46
C SER A 83 17.71 7.40 -33.98
N MET A 84 16.89 8.44 -33.86
CA MET A 84 15.50 8.44 -34.30
C MET A 84 15.39 8.75 -35.78
N SER A 85 14.47 8.10 -36.49
CA SER A 85 14.01 8.55 -37.79
C SER A 85 13.14 9.83 -37.65
N CYS A 86 12.95 10.56 -38.77
CA CYS A 86 12.08 11.74 -38.76
C CYS A 86 10.62 11.39 -38.42
N GLU A 87 10.17 10.23 -38.82
CA GLU A 87 8.84 9.69 -38.49
C GLU A 87 8.67 9.43 -36.99
N GLU A 88 9.65 8.75 -36.39
CA GLU A 88 9.67 8.48 -34.94
C GLU A 88 9.75 9.77 -34.13
N LEU A 89 10.54 10.75 -34.58
CA LEU A 89 10.62 12.06 -33.95
C LEU A 89 9.26 12.80 -33.99
N VAL A 90 8.59 12.82 -35.13
CA VAL A 90 7.25 13.43 -35.25
C VAL A 90 6.23 12.74 -34.37
N GLU A 91 6.26 11.39 -34.31
CA GLU A 91 5.40 10.63 -33.41
C GLU A 91 5.70 10.93 -31.93
N HIS A 92 6.98 11.03 -31.58
CA HIS A 92 7.43 11.47 -30.26
C HIS A 92 6.87 12.86 -29.91
N LEU A 93 7.04 13.84 -30.79
CA LEU A 93 6.56 15.21 -30.57
C LEU A 93 5.02 15.30 -30.48
N LYS A 94 4.27 14.56 -31.29
CA LYS A 94 2.79 14.48 -31.21
C LYS A 94 2.31 13.88 -29.91
N ASN A 95 3.06 12.97 -29.35
CA ASN A 95 2.69 12.23 -28.14
C ASN A 95 3.22 12.86 -26.85
N ILE A 96 3.93 13.99 -26.91
CA ILE A 96 4.42 14.73 -25.72
C ILE A 96 3.27 15.00 -24.77
N ASP A 97 2.15 15.53 -25.26
CA ASP A 97 0.98 15.81 -24.43
C ASP A 97 0.32 14.55 -23.89
N LYS A 98 0.35 13.44 -24.64
CA LYS A 98 -0.21 12.15 -24.21
C LYS A 98 0.72 11.45 -23.22
N ARG A 99 2.04 11.53 -23.42
CA ARG A 99 3.04 10.94 -22.52
C ARG A 99 3.11 11.68 -21.18
N ASN A 100 2.89 12.98 -21.17
CA ASN A 100 2.92 13.79 -19.95
C ASN A 100 1.58 13.81 -19.19
N ARG A 101 0.48 13.34 -19.79
CA ARG A 101 -0.81 13.23 -19.10
C ARG A 101 -0.89 11.95 -18.30
N ARG A 102 -0.27 11.96 -17.12
CA ARG A 102 -0.29 10.80 -16.21
C ARG A 102 -1.47 10.92 -15.26
N THR A 103 -2.47 10.07 -15.44
CA THR A 103 -3.58 9.96 -14.49
C THR A 103 -3.14 9.26 -13.21
N ILE A 104 -3.86 9.48 -12.11
CA ILE A 104 -3.61 8.75 -10.83
C ILE A 104 -3.64 7.23 -11.08
N ARG A 105 -4.55 6.75 -11.94
CA ARG A 105 -4.62 5.33 -12.32
C ARG A 105 -3.35 4.86 -13.03
N SER A 106 -2.92 5.58 -14.06
CA SER A 106 -1.74 5.17 -14.85
C SER A 106 -0.46 5.13 -13.99
N ILE A 107 -0.30 6.08 -13.08
CA ILE A 107 0.81 6.09 -12.12
C ILE A 107 0.75 4.90 -11.15
N CYS A 108 -0.46 4.56 -10.67
CA CYS A 108 -0.62 3.41 -9.79
C CYS A 108 -0.29 2.09 -10.48
N GLU A 109 -0.77 1.86 -11.70
CA GLU A 109 -0.48 0.61 -12.44
C GLU A 109 1.02 0.51 -12.77
N GLU A 110 1.66 1.61 -13.11
CA GLU A 110 3.11 1.64 -13.33
C GLU A 110 3.89 1.37 -12.03
N TYR A 111 3.47 1.97 -10.92
CA TYR A 111 4.04 1.69 -9.61
C TYR A 111 3.95 0.20 -9.26
N LEU A 112 2.80 -0.42 -9.52
CA LEU A 112 2.59 -1.85 -9.27
C LEU A 112 3.42 -2.75 -10.19
N ALA A 113 3.70 -2.30 -11.43
CA ALA A 113 4.51 -3.04 -12.39
C ALA A 113 6.02 -3.00 -12.07
N VAL A 114 6.50 -1.87 -11.55
CA VAL A 114 7.93 -1.67 -11.24
C VAL A 114 8.34 -2.30 -9.90
N HIS A 115 7.40 -2.39 -8.93
CA HIS A 115 7.71 -2.89 -7.59
C HIS A 115 7.27 -4.34 -7.43
N ASP A 116 8.19 -5.18 -6.93
CA ASP A 116 7.86 -6.57 -6.53
C ASP A 116 7.08 -6.56 -5.22
N LEU A 117 5.76 -6.56 -5.32
CA LEU A 117 4.84 -6.48 -4.20
C LEU A 117 4.12 -7.81 -3.96
N LYS A 118 3.94 -8.17 -2.69
CA LYS A 118 3.11 -9.32 -2.33
C LYS A 118 1.67 -9.15 -2.86
N PRO A 119 1.00 -10.22 -3.33
CA PRO A 119 -0.36 -10.14 -3.90
C PRO A 119 -1.38 -9.40 -3.02
N ALA A 120 -1.27 -9.56 -1.68
CA ALA A 120 -2.12 -8.84 -0.74
C ALA A 120 -1.91 -7.31 -0.75
N SER A 121 -0.67 -6.86 -0.96
CA SER A 121 -0.34 -5.44 -1.09
C SER A 121 -0.87 -4.87 -2.41
N VAL A 122 -0.72 -5.61 -3.51
CA VAL A 122 -1.29 -5.24 -4.82
C VAL A 122 -2.81 -5.08 -4.71
N ALA A 123 -3.50 -6.05 -4.10
CA ALA A 123 -4.96 -5.99 -3.90
C ALA A 123 -5.36 -4.78 -3.03
N HIS A 124 -4.59 -4.47 -1.99
CA HIS A 124 -4.81 -3.30 -1.14
C HIS A 124 -4.61 -1.99 -1.90
N TYR A 125 -3.58 -1.88 -2.72
CA TYR A 125 -3.32 -0.69 -3.54
C TYR A 125 -4.42 -0.46 -4.57
N ARG A 126 -4.89 -1.51 -5.25
CA ARG A 126 -6.02 -1.42 -6.18
C ARG A 126 -7.32 -1.01 -5.51
N TYR A 127 -7.58 -1.53 -4.31
CA TYR A 127 -8.71 -1.08 -3.49
C TYR A 127 -8.59 0.41 -3.12
N ASN A 128 -7.41 0.86 -2.67
CA ASN A 128 -7.18 2.26 -2.36
C ASN A 128 -7.39 3.16 -3.58
N LEU A 129 -6.88 2.73 -4.74
CA LEU A 129 -7.08 3.42 -6.02
C LEU A 129 -8.57 3.58 -6.34
N THR A 130 -9.36 2.49 -6.26
CA THR A 130 -10.80 2.53 -6.52
C THR A 130 -11.52 3.54 -5.63
N VAL A 131 -11.18 3.58 -4.33
CA VAL A 131 -11.77 4.54 -3.39
C VAL A 131 -11.38 5.98 -3.74
N ILE A 132 -10.14 6.22 -4.11
CA ILE A 132 -9.63 7.56 -4.47
C ILE A 132 -10.26 8.03 -5.77
N LEU A 133 -10.35 7.18 -6.78
CA LEU A 133 -10.97 7.51 -8.06
C LEU A 133 -12.49 7.73 -7.96
N SER A 134 -13.15 7.16 -6.94
CA SER A 134 -14.56 7.49 -6.68
C SER A 134 -14.80 8.95 -6.26
N TYR A 135 -13.75 9.67 -5.86
CA TYR A 135 -13.79 11.10 -5.59
C TYR A 135 -13.26 11.93 -6.77
N PHE A 136 -12.12 11.55 -7.34
CA PHE A 136 -11.44 12.35 -8.36
C PHE A 136 -11.94 12.08 -9.78
N GLY A 137 -12.51 10.91 -10.06
CA GLY A 137 -12.75 10.43 -11.42
C GLY A 137 -11.54 9.74 -12.04
N GLU A 138 -11.76 9.06 -13.16
CA GLU A 138 -10.76 8.22 -13.84
C GLU A 138 -9.68 9.06 -14.53
N ASP A 139 -10.04 10.23 -15.04
CA ASP A 139 -9.19 11.09 -15.88
C ASP A 139 -8.36 12.10 -15.06
N MET A 140 -8.42 12.04 -13.72
CA MET A 140 -7.68 12.97 -12.88
C MET A 140 -6.18 12.81 -13.06
N LEU A 141 -5.55 13.89 -13.52
CA LEU A 141 -4.10 13.94 -13.69
C LEU A 141 -3.40 14.13 -12.35
N ILE A 142 -2.30 13.39 -12.15
CA ILE A 142 -1.52 13.46 -10.90
C ILE A 142 -0.92 14.87 -10.69
N GLU A 143 -0.55 15.57 -11.76
CA GLU A 143 -0.02 16.93 -11.75
C GLU A 143 -1.02 17.99 -11.27
N ASN A 144 -2.32 17.75 -11.42
CA ASN A 144 -3.38 18.66 -10.99
C ASN A 144 -3.68 18.57 -9.50
N LEU A 145 -3.08 17.63 -8.78
CA LEU A 145 -3.27 17.52 -7.34
C LEU A 145 -2.74 18.79 -6.64
N ASN A 146 -3.56 19.36 -5.80
CA ASN A 146 -3.23 20.51 -4.98
C ASN A 146 -3.81 20.37 -3.56
N TYR A 147 -3.46 21.27 -2.67
CA TYR A 147 -3.90 21.25 -1.27
C TYR A 147 -5.44 21.16 -1.13
N SER A 148 -6.18 21.89 -1.95
CA SER A 148 -7.67 21.88 -1.90
C SER A 148 -8.24 20.50 -2.20
N TYR A 149 -7.67 19.78 -3.17
CA TYR A 149 -8.06 18.40 -3.48
C TYR A 149 -7.74 17.43 -2.36
N ILE A 150 -6.60 17.61 -1.67
CA ILE A 150 -6.22 16.76 -0.54
C ILE A 150 -7.20 16.91 0.62
N VAL A 151 -7.55 18.14 0.97
CA VAL A 151 -8.57 18.45 1.99
C VAL A 151 -9.96 17.98 1.55
N GLY A 152 -10.29 18.15 0.26
CA GLY A 152 -11.56 17.70 -0.33
C GLY A 152 -11.74 16.18 -0.23
N LEU A 153 -10.69 15.40 -0.53
CA LEU A 153 -10.69 13.94 -0.38
C LEU A 153 -10.96 13.53 1.07
N GLU A 154 -10.33 14.18 2.05
CA GLU A 154 -10.59 13.90 3.45
C GLU A 154 -12.05 14.16 3.83
N LYS A 155 -12.61 15.33 3.47
CA LYS A 155 -14.02 15.66 3.73
C LYS A 155 -14.96 14.65 3.10
N TYR A 156 -14.70 14.24 1.87
CA TYR A 156 -15.48 13.21 1.18
C TYR A 156 -15.45 11.86 1.90
N LEU A 157 -14.26 11.41 2.32
CA LEU A 157 -14.11 10.16 3.05
C LEU A 157 -14.78 10.20 4.43
N ARG A 158 -14.69 11.34 5.14
CA ARG A 158 -15.41 11.54 6.42
C ARG A 158 -16.93 11.48 6.22
N LYS A 159 -17.46 12.12 5.19
CA LYS A 159 -18.90 12.05 4.86
C LYS A 159 -19.35 10.63 4.56
N LYS A 160 -18.48 9.78 4.02
CA LYS A 160 -18.73 8.33 3.82
C LYS A 160 -18.57 7.48 5.09
N GLY A 161 -18.31 8.08 6.25
CA GLY A 161 -18.16 7.36 7.52
C GLY A 161 -16.81 6.65 7.71
N ASN A 162 -15.79 6.99 6.92
CA ASN A 162 -14.48 6.38 7.08
C ASN A 162 -13.79 6.84 8.37
N SER A 163 -13.11 5.92 9.06
CA SER A 163 -12.31 6.23 10.24
C SER A 163 -11.06 7.07 9.89
N SER A 164 -10.55 7.82 10.86
CA SER A 164 -9.29 8.58 10.70
C SER A 164 -8.13 7.70 10.23
N HIS A 165 -8.03 6.46 10.72
CA HIS A 165 -7.02 5.50 10.25
C HIS A 165 -7.18 5.19 8.75
N THR A 166 -8.41 4.93 8.29
CA THR A 166 -8.69 4.65 6.87
C THR A 166 -8.36 5.86 6.00
N ILE A 167 -8.74 7.07 6.44
CA ILE A 167 -8.45 8.31 5.71
C ILE A 167 -6.94 8.53 5.61
N ARG A 168 -6.22 8.38 6.72
CA ARG A 168 -4.76 8.45 6.76
C ARG A 168 -4.11 7.47 5.76
N ASP A 169 -4.57 6.23 5.71
CA ASP A 169 -4.08 5.21 4.78
C ASP A 169 -4.26 5.64 3.31
N LYS A 170 -5.43 6.19 2.94
CA LYS A 170 -5.68 6.71 1.59
C LYS A 170 -4.79 7.90 1.25
N GLN A 171 -4.59 8.82 2.19
CA GLN A 171 -3.72 9.98 2.00
C GLN A 171 -2.25 9.56 1.81
N ILE A 172 -1.75 8.64 2.64
CA ILE A 172 -0.38 8.12 2.52
C ILE A 172 -0.19 7.38 1.19
N PHE A 173 -1.17 6.60 0.75
CA PHE A 173 -1.12 5.92 -0.54
C PHE A 173 -1.02 6.92 -1.70
N LEU A 174 -1.90 7.93 -1.73
CA LEU A 174 -1.90 8.95 -2.79
C LEU A 174 -0.61 9.79 -2.78
N MET A 175 -0.12 10.14 -1.58
CA MET A 175 1.17 10.84 -1.41
C MET A 175 2.34 9.99 -1.94
N GLY A 176 2.29 8.67 -1.72
CA GLY A 176 3.27 7.74 -2.27
C GLY A 176 3.29 7.72 -3.80
N LEU A 177 2.12 7.71 -4.44
CA LEU A 177 2.01 7.78 -5.90
C LEU A 177 2.52 9.13 -6.45
N TYR A 178 2.19 10.23 -5.78
CA TYR A 178 2.69 11.56 -6.16
C TYR A 178 4.22 11.63 -6.08
N THR A 179 4.80 11.14 -4.98
CA THR A 179 6.26 11.06 -4.81
C THR A 179 6.92 10.16 -5.85
N PHE A 180 6.28 9.05 -6.22
CA PHE A 180 6.77 8.17 -7.28
C PHE A 180 6.77 8.91 -8.63
N ALA A 181 5.69 9.63 -8.97
CA ALA A 181 5.62 10.41 -10.19
C ALA A 181 6.71 11.49 -10.26
N GLN A 182 7.05 12.15 -9.14
CA GLN A 182 8.16 13.10 -9.06
C GLN A 182 9.52 12.41 -9.29
N ARG A 183 9.76 11.26 -8.65
CA ARG A 183 11.01 10.51 -8.83
C ARG A 183 11.22 10.01 -10.25
N CYS A 184 10.13 9.67 -10.95
CA CYS A 184 10.14 9.29 -12.36
C CYS A 184 10.18 10.51 -13.31
N MET A 185 10.27 11.72 -12.79
CA MET A 185 10.26 12.98 -13.55
C MET A 185 9.01 13.17 -14.43
N TYR A 186 7.88 12.55 -14.05
CA TYR A 186 6.60 12.75 -14.75
C TYR A 186 5.93 14.07 -14.39
N ILE A 187 6.24 14.59 -13.21
CA ILE A 187 5.81 15.89 -12.71
C ILE A 187 7.01 16.61 -12.07
N PRO A 188 7.00 17.95 -12.06
CA PRO A 188 8.10 18.74 -11.47
C PRO A 188 8.33 18.43 -10.00
N MET A 189 9.58 18.58 -9.54
CA MET A 189 9.98 18.51 -8.13
C MET A 189 9.60 19.79 -7.38
N THR A 190 8.31 20.05 -7.29
CA THR A 190 7.74 21.22 -6.61
C THR A 190 7.34 20.90 -5.17
N VAL A 191 6.85 21.91 -4.46
CA VAL A 191 6.30 21.74 -3.11
C VAL A 191 5.12 20.77 -3.15
N SER A 192 5.16 19.78 -2.28
CA SER A 192 4.14 18.74 -2.21
C SER A 192 2.74 19.33 -1.90
N PRO A 193 1.67 18.84 -2.53
CA PRO A 193 0.29 19.20 -2.19
C PRO A 193 -0.09 18.95 -0.72
N TRP A 194 0.66 18.10 -0.01
CA TRP A 194 0.47 17.82 1.42
C TRP A 194 1.27 18.76 2.33
N ASN A 195 1.99 19.73 1.78
CA ASN A 195 2.69 20.72 2.61
C ASN A 195 1.68 21.49 3.47
N GLY A 196 1.91 21.50 4.79
CA GLY A 196 0.96 22.08 5.75
C GLY A 196 -0.28 21.22 6.06
N TYR A 197 -0.50 20.09 5.36
CA TYR A 197 -1.59 19.18 5.67
C TYR A 197 -1.22 18.24 6.82
N LYS A 198 -2.03 18.24 7.87
CA LYS A 198 -1.88 17.31 9.00
C LYS A 198 -2.67 16.02 8.72
N LEU A 199 -1.95 14.92 8.54
CA LEU A 199 -2.59 13.61 8.41
C LEU A 199 -3.44 13.31 9.66
N PRO A 200 -4.70 12.83 9.49
CA PRO A 200 -5.54 12.44 10.61
C PRO A 200 -4.83 11.47 11.54
N GLU A 201 -4.97 11.66 12.84
CA GLU A 201 -4.40 10.74 13.82
C GLU A 201 -5.11 9.39 13.77
N ALA A 202 -4.33 8.33 13.77
CA ALA A 202 -4.85 6.98 13.83
C ALA A 202 -5.06 6.62 15.29
N ASN A 203 -6.30 6.58 15.75
CA ASN A 203 -6.60 6.05 17.07
C ASN A 203 -6.21 4.57 17.10
N VAL A 204 -5.22 4.24 17.91
CA VAL A 204 -4.88 2.85 18.21
C VAL A 204 -6.01 2.29 19.07
N ARG A 205 -6.75 1.32 18.53
CA ARG A 205 -7.80 0.66 19.30
C ARG A 205 -7.14 -0.25 20.34
N ASP A 206 -7.40 -0.01 21.60
CA ASP A 206 -7.07 -0.98 22.64
C ASP A 206 -7.97 -2.20 22.45
N SER A 207 -7.33 -3.32 22.16
CA SER A 207 -7.99 -4.61 21.97
C SER A 207 -7.22 -5.73 22.67
N TRP A 208 -6.37 -5.38 23.63
CA TRP A 208 -5.78 -6.34 24.54
C TRP A 208 -6.78 -6.68 25.65
N LEU A 209 -6.63 -7.86 26.21
CA LEU A 209 -7.46 -8.42 27.27
C LEU A 209 -6.65 -8.48 28.56
N THR A 210 -7.30 -8.37 29.71
CA THR A 210 -6.64 -8.66 30.98
C THR A 210 -6.36 -10.16 31.13
N LEU A 211 -5.52 -10.54 32.07
CA LEU A 211 -5.25 -11.96 32.37
C LEU A 211 -6.54 -12.70 32.74
N GLU A 212 -7.42 -12.03 33.51
CA GLU A 212 -8.72 -12.57 33.93
C GLU A 212 -9.63 -12.79 32.73
N GLU A 213 -9.71 -11.84 31.80
CA GLU A 213 -10.50 -11.98 30.56
C GLU A 213 -9.98 -13.13 29.69
N VAL A 214 -8.65 -13.30 29.60
CA VAL A 214 -8.05 -14.45 28.88
C VAL A 214 -8.37 -15.75 29.59
N ALA A 215 -8.29 -15.81 30.92
CA ALA A 215 -8.66 -16.98 31.72
C ALA A 215 -10.15 -17.34 31.56
N MET A 216 -11.04 -16.33 31.59
CA MET A 216 -12.48 -16.55 31.34
C MET A 216 -12.74 -17.12 29.95
N ILE A 217 -12.01 -16.69 28.90
CA ILE A 217 -12.10 -17.28 27.55
C ILE A 217 -11.59 -18.72 27.57
N ARG A 218 -10.46 -18.98 28.21
CA ARG A 218 -9.85 -20.30 28.34
C ARG A 218 -10.82 -21.31 28.93
N ASP A 219 -11.44 -20.94 30.04
CA ASP A 219 -12.22 -21.83 30.88
C ASP A 219 -13.72 -21.86 30.52
N LEU A 220 -14.15 -21.06 29.54
CA LEU A 220 -15.55 -20.95 29.13
C LEU A 220 -16.10 -22.30 28.66
N PRO A 221 -17.19 -22.83 29.28
CA PRO A 221 -17.85 -24.03 28.81
C PRO A 221 -18.60 -23.74 27.50
N ILE A 222 -18.22 -24.41 26.42
CA ILE A 222 -18.77 -24.15 25.08
C ILE A 222 -19.38 -25.43 24.49
N ARG A 223 -20.72 -25.41 24.28
CA ARG A 223 -21.44 -26.52 23.62
C ARG A 223 -21.26 -26.49 22.08
N CYS A 224 -21.11 -25.32 21.48
CA CYS A 224 -20.97 -25.16 20.04
C CYS A 224 -19.55 -25.55 19.58
N ARG A 225 -19.43 -26.68 18.86
CA ARG A 225 -18.14 -27.24 18.38
C ARG A 225 -17.28 -26.19 17.60
N ALA A 226 -17.90 -25.44 16.69
CA ALA A 226 -17.16 -24.45 15.88
C ALA A 226 -16.59 -23.31 16.77
N ARG A 227 -17.36 -22.84 17.77
CA ARG A 227 -16.91 -21.81 18.71
C ARG A 227 -15.80 -22.35 19.63
N SER A 228 -15.92 -23.60 20.11
CA SER A 228 -14.86 -24.25 20.89
C SER A 228 -13.55 -24.32 20.12
N ILE A 229 -13.59 -24.70 18.84
CA ILE A 229 -12.41 -24.72 17.98
C ILE A 229 -11.79 -23.31 17.87
N VAL A 230 -12.60 -22.29 17.62
CA VAL A 230 -12.10 -20.89 17.49
C VAL A 230 -11.50 -20.41 18.81
N ARG A 231 -12.11 -20.73 19.96
CA ARG A 231 -11.55 -20.46 21.30
C ARG A 231 -10.18 -21.11 21.46
N ASP A 232 -10.07 -22.41 21.19
CA ASP A 232 -8.84 -23.16 21.39
C ASP A 232 -7.71 -22.63 20.49
N ILE A 233 -8.03 -22.25 19.23
CA ILE A 233 -7.05 -21.66 18.33
C ILE A 233 -6.63 -20.23 18.74
N PHE A 234 -7.55 -19.46 19.31
CA PHE A 234 -7.21 -18.17 19.91
C PHE A 234 -6.25 -18.37 21.10
N MET A 235 -6.52 -19.34 21.96
CA MET A 235 -5.63 -19.70 23.08
C MET A 235 -4.29 -20.23 22.58
N LEU A 236 -4.27 -21.07 21.53
CA LEU A 236 -3.03 -21.51 20.91
C LEU A 236 -2.20 -20.34 20.39
N SER A 237 -2.84 -19.37 19.72
CA SER A 237 -2.14 -18.16 19.32
C SER A 237 -1.53 -17.42 20.51
N TYR A 238 -2.26 -17.28 21.61
CA TYR A 238 -1.77 -16.64 22.82
C TYR A 238 -0.57 -17.39 23.42
N TYR A 239 -0.67 -18.70 23.60
CA TYR A 239 0.40 -19.54 24.15
C TYR A 239 1.65 -19.60 23.27
N LEU A 240 1.49 -19.42 21.97
CA LEU A 240 2.59 -19.33 21.00
C LEU A 240 3.08 -17.88 20.79
N GLY A 241 3.01 -17.04 21.83
CA GLY A 241 3.55 -15.69 21.76
C GLY A 241 2.74 -14.73 20.92
N GLY A 242 1.43 -14.96 20.74
CA GLY A 242 0.57 -14.14 19.89
C GLY A 242 0.83 -14.33 18.39
N ILE A 243 1.17 -15.53 17.97
CA ILE A 243 1.39 -15.87 16.56
C ILE A 243 0.17 -15.48 15.70
N ASN A 244 0.42 -14.92 14.54
CA ASN A 244 -0.67 -14.52 13.65
C ASN A 244 -1.32 -15.76 13.02
N ILE A 245 -2.63 -15.71 12.79
CA ILE A 245 -3.37 -16.85 12.22
C ILE A 245 -2.80 -17.31 10.88
N ILE A 246 -2.30 -16.39 10.05
CA ILE A 246 -1.67 -16.72 8.76
C ILE A 246 -0.40 -17.55 8.96
N ASP A 247 0.42 -17.17 9.93
CA ASP A 247 1.66 -17.88 10.26
C ASP A 247 1.32 -19.22 10.92
N LEU A 248 0.38 -19.25 11.86
CA LEU A 248 -0.08 -20.45 12.56
C LEU A 248 -0.54 -21.56 11.61
N VAL A 249 -1.28 -21.21 10.55
CA VAL A 249 -1.80 -22.20 9.58
C VAL A 249 -0.77 -22.66 8.56
N SER A 250 0.39 -22.01 8.50
CA SER A 250 1.48 -22.39 7.61
C SER A 250 2.50 -23.33 8.27
N ILE A 251 2.42 -23.52 9.60
CA ILE A 251 3.34 -24.34 10.34
C ILE A 251 2.99 -25.83 10.16
N ASN A 252 4.03 -26.62 9.85
CA ASN A 252 3.96 -28.08 9.94
C ASN A 252 4.43 -28.52 11.34
N PHE A 253 3.50 -28.88 12.22
CA PHE A 253 3.80 -29.29 13.59
C PHE A 253 4.41 -30.71 13.69
N ASN A 254 4.47 -31.49 12.61
CA ASN A 254 5.21 -32.73 12.59
C ASN A 254 6.73 -32.48 12.63
N ASP A 255 7.18 -31.33 12.11
CA ASP A 255 8.57 -30.92 12.13
C ASP A 255 8.98 -30.29 13.47
N CYS A 256 7.99 -29.96 14.31
CA CYS A 256 8.17 -29.32 15.61
C CYS A 256 7.99 -30.39 16.74
N LYS A 257 9.08 -30.90 17.31
CA LYS A 257 8.94 -31.75 18.52
C LYS A 257 8.34 -30.93 19.66
N ARG A 258 9.18 -30.17 20.36
CA ARG A 258 8.76 -29.20 21.39
C ARG A 258 9.13 -27.77 20.99
N ARG A 259 10.14 -27.63 20.12
CA ARG A 259 10.67 -26.33 19.68
C ARG A 259 9.93 -25.83 18.45
N LEU A 260 9.28 -24.69 18.59
CA LEU A 260 8.67 -23.94 17.49
C LEU A 260 9.76 -23.14 16.79
N ILE A 261 9.84 -23.30 15.46
CA ILE A 261 10.70 -22.47 14.60
C ILE A 261 9.86 -22.04 13.40
N TYR A 262 9.68 -20.74 13.21
CA TYR A 262 8.95 -20.25 12.03
C TYR A 262 9.44 -18.89 11.58
N GLU A 263 9.30 -18.60 10.28
CA GLU A 263 9.51 -17.28 9.72
C GLU A 263 8.17 -16.55 9.60
N ARG A 264 8.11 -15.31 10.06
CA ARG A 264 6.90 -14.53 9.99
C ARG A 264 6.63 -14.06 8.56
N THR A 265 5.51 -14.46 7.95
CA THR A 265 5.11 -14.15 6.57
C THR A 265 5.11 -12.64 6.25
N LYS A 266 4.74 -11.80 7.22
CA LYS A 266 4.69 -10.34 7.01
C LYS A 266 6.07 -9.69 6.88
N THR A 267 7.09 -10.24 7.56
CA THR A 267 8.45 -9.70 7.61
C THR A 267 9.46 -10.50 6.81
N GLU A 268 9.02 -11.59 6.19
CA GLU A 268 9.79 -12.36 5.23
C GLU A 268 10.48 -11.42 4.21
N ASN A 269 11.73 -11.65 3.91
CA ASN A 269 12.58 -10.84 3.05
C ASN A 269 12.98 -9.43 3.57
N ARG A 270 12.59 -9.03 4.80
CA ARG A 270 12.93 -7.70 5.34
C ARG A 270 14.08 -7.65 6.31
N SER A 271 14.54 -8.78 6.84
CA SER A 271 15.63 -8.83 7.82
C SER A 271 16.50 -10.04 7.59
N LYS A 272 17.84 -9.84 7.62
CA LYS A 272 18.84 -10.92 7.65
C LYS A 272 19.15 -11.36 9.08
N VAL A 273 18.84 -10.54 10.08
CA VAL A 273 19.10 -10.78 11.50
C VAL A 273 17.76 -11.11 12.18
N ASN A 274 17.73 -12.17 12.99
CA ASN A 274 16.51 -12.68 13.65
C ASN A 274 15.39 -13.01 12.64
N LYS A 275 15.74 -13.77 11.61
CA LYS A 275 14.82 -14.19 10.56
C LYS A 275 13.71 -15.09 11.11
N PHE A 276 14.07 -15.97 12.04
CA PHE A 276 13.18 -16.96 12.63
C PHE A 276 12.79 -16.57 14.05
N VAL A 277 11.55 -16.82 14.40
CA VAL A 277 11.08 -16.87 15.78
C VAL A 277 11.30 -18.28 16.27
N GLU A 278 11.99 -18.44 17.40
CA GLU A 278 12.36 -19.75 17.94
C GLU A 278 12.22 -19.77 19.46
N PHE A 279 11.46 -20.73 19.99
CA PHE A 279 11.30 -21.00 21.42
C PHE A 279 10.62 -22.36 21.66
N ASP A 280 10.73 -22.90 22.89
CA ASP A 280 10.04 -24.10 23.26
C ASP A 280 8.58 -23.82 23.62
N MET A 281 7.68 -24.61 23.04
CA MET A 281 6.23 -24.46 23.25
C MET A 281 5.82 -24.87 24.66
N PRO A 282 4.94 -24.12 25.34
CA PRO A 282 4.37 -24.51 26.61
C PRO A 282 3.41 -25.71 26.46
N ASP A 283 3.20 -26.44 27.55
CA ASP A 283 2.40 -27.67 27.55
C ASP A 283 0.96 -27.42 27.09
N GLU A 284 0.37 -26.28 27.45
CA GLU A 284 -0.96 -25.90 27.02
C GLU A 284 -1.08 -25.74 25.49
N ALA A 285 0.00 -25.28 24.85
CA ALA A 285 0.03 -25.21 23.39
C ALA A 285 0.11 -26.60 22.77
N LEU A 286 0.93 -27.50 23.36
CA LEU A 286 1.07 -28.88 22.90
C LEU A 286 -0.25 -29.66 23.01
N GLU A 287 -0.99 -29.51 24.10
CA GLU A 287 -2.32 -30.13 24.28
C GLU A 287 -3.29 -29.71 23.19
N ILE A 288 -3.32 -28.41 22.82
CA ILE A 288 -4.19 -27.91 21.75
C ILE A 288 -3.72 -28.43 20.39
N ILE A 289 -2.40 -28.46 20.15
CA ILE A 289 -1.83 -28.98 18.91
C ILE A 289 -2.22 -30.45 18.76
N ASP A 290 -2.04 -31.29 19.75
CA ASP A 290 -2.37 -32.71 19.71
C ASP A 290 -3.87 -32.97 19.46
N LYS A 291 -4.72 -32.11 19.99
CA LYS A 291 -6.17 -32.16 19.77
C LYS A 291 -6.59 -31.87 18.33
N TYR A 292 -5.86 -31.02 17.61
CA TYR A 292 -6.27 -30.49 16.31
C TYR A 292 -5.31 -30.78 15.17
N LYS A 293 -4.13 -31.35 15.44
CA LYS A 293 -3.13 -31.66 14.42
C LYS A 293 -3.66 -32.74 13.47
N MET A 294 -3.49 -32.53 12.18
CA MET A 294 -3.80 -33.45 11.13
C MET A 294 -2.58 -34.31 10.78
N PRO A 295 -2.75 -35.44 10.07
CA PRO A 295 -1.64 -36.30 9.65
C PRO A 295 -0.57 -35.57 8.83
N ASP A 296 -0.94 -34.53 8.11
CA ASP A 296 -0.02 -33.64 7.35
C ASP A 296 0.72 -32.62 8.22
N GLY A 297 0.53 -32.67 9.53
CA GLY A 297 1.15 -31.76 10.49
C GLY A 297 0.49 -30.39 10.61
N THR A 298 -0.51 -30.08 9.81
CA THR A 298 -1.26 -28.82 9.91
C THR A 298 -2.30 -28.87 11.01
N ILE A 299 -2.74 -27.71 11.50
CA ILE A 299 -3.88 -27.64 12.41
C ILE A 299 -5.17 -27.78 11.60
N ARG A 300 -6.06 -28.62 12.09
CA ARG A 300 -7.30 -29.10 11.44
C ARG A 300 -8.07 -28.00 10.70
N LYS A 301 -8.40 -28.25 9.43
CA LYS A 301 -9.22 -27.40 8.52
C LYS A 301 -8.70 -26.00 8.23
N TYR A 302 -7.50 -25.67 8.67
CA TYR A 302 -6.96 -24.33 8.48
C TYR A 302 -6.19 -24.16 7.17
N SER A 303 -5.88 -25.22 6.45
CA SER A 303 -5.40 -25.15 5.06
C SER A 303 -6.40 -24.47 4.12
N THR A 304 -7.71 -24.52 4.44
CA THR A 304 -8.79 -23.81 3.74
C THR A 304 -8.99 -22.37 4.25
N LEU A 305 -8.25 -21.93 5.25
CA LEU A 305 -8.37 -20.65 5.95
C LEU A 305 -8.00 -19.41 5.13
N ARG A 306 -7.39 -19.60 3.98
CA ARG A 306 -7.14 -18.51 3.03
C ARG A 306 -8.43 -17.97 2.40
N THR A 307 -9.56 -18.62 2.64
CA THR A 307 -10.86 -18.19 2.10
C THR A 307 -11.48 -17.06 2.96
N LYS A 308 -12.18 -16.13 2.29
CA LYS A 308 -12.95 -15.05 2.95
C LYS A 308 -13.94 -15.61 3.99
N CYS A 309 -14.49 -16.78 3.73
CA CYS A 309 -15.47 -17.46 4.60
C CYS A 309 -14.89 -17.83 5.97
N PHE A 310 -13.63 -18.21 6.03
CA PHE A 310 -13.04 -18.57 7.31
C PHE A 310 -12.82 -17.34 8.21
N ARG A 311 -12.27 -16.25 7.67
CA ARG A 311 -12.10 -15.02 8.45
C ARG A 311 -13.44 -14.55 9.04
N SER A 312 -14.50 -14.55 8.24
CA SER A 312 -15.83 -14.18 8.73
C SER A 312 -16.35 -15.13 9.80
N THR A 313 -16.06 -16.44 9.70
CA THR A 313 -16.41 -17.43 10.72
C THR A 313 -15.66 -17.18 12.03
N VAL A 314 -14.36 -16.96 11.96
CA VAL A 314 -13.55 -16.60 13.15
C VAL A 314 -14.08 -15.31 13.79
N ASP A 315 -14.26 -14.25 13.00
CA ASP A 315 -14.76 -12.96 13.50
C ASP A 315 -16.15 -13.08 14.11
N TYR A 316 -17.02 -13.93 13.58
CA TYR A 316 -18.35 -14.22 14.13
C TYR A 316 -18.22 -14.90 15.49
N HIS A 317 -17.44 -15.97 15.59
CA HIS A 317 -17.31 -16.70 16.86
C HIS A 317 -16.54 -15.92 17.92
N MET A 318 -15.54 -15.10 17.54
CA MET A 318 -14.84 -14.20 18.47
C MET A 318 -15.81 -13.18 19.10
N ARG A 319 -16.74 -12.62 18.32
CA ARG A 319 -17.77 -11.74 18.87
C ARG A 319 -18.68 -12.47 19.85
N ARG A 320 -19.10 -13.71 19.53
CA ARG A 320 -19.93 -14.53 20.41
C ARG A 320 -19.20 -14.95 21.70
N LEU A 321 -17.88 -15.15 21.63
CA LEU A 321 -17.06 -15.39 22.83
C LEU A 321 -17.03 -14.13 23.72
N ALA A 322 -16.81 -12.95 23.12
CA ALA A 322 -16.84 -11.70 23.88
C ALA A 322 -18.17 -11.47 24.60
N GLU A 323 -19.29 -11.71 23.90
CA GLU A 323 -20.64 -11.59 24.48
C GLU A 323 -20.84 -12.55 25.67
N GLN A 324 -20.38 -13.81 25.56
CA GLN A 324 -20.54 -14.82 26.60
C GLN A 324 -19.67 -14.56 27.84
N VAL A 325 -18.49 -13.98 27.64
CA VAL A 325 -17.54 -13.63 28.72
C VAL A 325 -17.85 -12.26 29.31
N GLY A 326 -18.66 -11.44 28.64
CA GLY A 326 -18.96 -10.06 29.08
C GLY A 326 -17.86 -9.05 28.72
N ILE A 327 -16.99 -9.35 27.75
CA ILE A 327 -15.93 -8.46 27.31
C ILE A 327 -16.56 -7.29 26.55
N LYS A 328 -16.38 -6.06 27.05
CA LYS A 328 -16.93 -4.82 26.46
C LYS A 328 -16.17 -4.39 25.20
N ASN A 329 -14.87 -4.65 25.15
CA ASN A 329 -14.02 -4.30 24.03
C ASN A 329 -14.22 -5.26 22.85
N ARG A 330 -13.95 -4.76 21.64
CA ARG A 330 -14.02 -5.62 20.45
C ARG A 330 -12.95 -6.72 20.52
N LEU A 331 -13.39 -7.95 20.75
CA LEU A 331 -12.54 -9.14 20.67
C LEU A 331 -12.34 -9.57 19.21
N ILE A 332 -11.10 -9.63 18.79
CA ILE A 332 -10.66 -10.12 17.47
C ILE A 332 -9.53 -11.14 17.66
N PHE A 333 -9.26 -11.94 16.66
CA PHE A 333 -8.18 -12.93 16.77
C PHE A 333 -6.82 -12.30 17.13
N TYR A 334 -6.55 -11.10 16.59
CA TYR A 334 -5.33 -10.35 16.89
C TYR A 334 -5.22 -9.86 18.34
N SER A 335 -6.33 -9.92 19.11
CA SER A 335 -6.32 -9.61 20.55
C SER A 335 -5.39 -10.54 21.34
N ALA A 336 -5.26 -11.82 20.94
CA ALA A 336 -4.33 -12.76 21.55
C ALA A 336 -2.89 -12.21 21.54
N ARG A 337 -2.47 -11.64 20.41
CA ARG A 337 -1.14 -11.07 20.24
C ARG A 337 -0.92 -9.80 21.07
N LYS A 338 -1.92 -8.92 21.11
CA LYS A 338 -1.84 -7.70 21.92
C LYS A 338 -1.81 -8.02 23.41
N SER A 339 -2.65 -8.96 23.83
CA SER A 339 -2.70 -9.41 25.24
C SER A 339 -1.40 -10.08 25.65
N PHE A 340 -0.85 -11.00 24.82
CA PHE A 340 0.44 -11.59 25.12
C PHE A 340 1.53 -10.54 25.29
N ALA A 341 1.62 -9.57 24.36
CA ALA A 341 2.63 -8.52 24.41
C ALA A 341 2.52 -7.66 25.68
N GLN A 342 1.29 -7.29 26.07
CA GLN A 342 1.03 -6.53 27.29
C GLN A 342 1.39 -7.35 28.54
N HIS A 343 0.93 -8.60 28.62
CA HIS A 343 1.19 -9.46 29.76
C HIS A 343 2.69 -9.80 29.91
N ALA A 344 3.41 -9.93 28.80
CA ALA A 344 4.86 -10.11 28.83
C ALA A 344 5.56 -8.86 29.40
N LEU A 345 5.11 -7.67 28.99
CA LEU A 345 5.63 -6.41 29.53
C LEU A 345 5.33 -6.30 31.03
N ASP A 346 4.08 -6.56 31.46
CA ASP A 346 3.65 -6.53 32.85
C ASP A 346 4.38 -7.56 33.71
N ALA A 347 4.74 -8.69 33.13
CA ALA A 347 5.58 -9.71 33.75
C ALA A 347 7.07 -9.33 33.80
N GLY A 348 7.48 -8.14 33.33
CA GLY A 348 8.86 -7.68 33.34
C GLY A 348 9.75 -8.38 32.32
N VAL A 349 9.21 -8.78 31.14
CA VAL A 349 9.98 -9.27 30.00
C VAL A 349 10.55 -8.08 29.23
N GLU A 350 11.82 -8.12 28.87
CA GLU A 350 12.44 -7.07 28.08
C GLU A 350 11.77 -6.88 26.72
N GLN A 351 11.63 -5.63 26.29
CA GLN A 351 11.01 -5.27 25.01
C GLN A 351 11.68 -5.98 23.82
N SER A 352 13.00 -6.13 23.83
CA SER A 352 13.74 -6.83 22.78
C SER A 352 13.32 -8.30 22.63
N THR A 353 13.06 -8.97 23.75
CA THR A 353 12.58 -10.35 23.79
C THR A 353 11.12 -10.43 23.32
N ILE A 354 10.28 -9.48 23.72
CA ILE A 354 8.90 -9.39 23.25
C ILE A 354 8.89 -9.19 21.72
N ASP A 355 9.67 -8.24 21.20
CA ASP A 355 9.75 -7.98 19.76
C ASP A 355 10.26 -9.20 18.98
N PHE A 356 11.21 -9.96 19.53
CA PHE A 356 11.68 -11.21 18.94
C PHE A 356 10.55 -12.26 18.86
N ILE A 357 9.85 -12.54 19.97
CA ILE A 357 8.73 -13.49 20.01
C ILE A 357 7.61 -13.07 19.05
N LEU A 358 7.35 -11.78 18.97
CA LEU A 358 6.39 -11.22 18.02
C LEU A 358 6.89 -11.24 16.57
N GLY A 359 8.15 -11.61 16.28
CA GLY A 359 8.73 -11.56 14.95
C GLY A 359 8.76 -10.14 14.37
N HIS A 360 8.93 -9.14 15.22
CA HIS A 360 9.18 -7.77 14.81
C HIS A 360 10.66 -7.60 14.46
N LYS A 361 10.95 -6.64 13.57
CA LYS A 361 12.32 -6.19 13.39
C LYS A 361 12.73 -5.43 14.66
N LEU A 362 13.83 -5.83 15.29
CA LEU A 362 14.38 -5.06 16.39
C LEU A 362 14.61 -3.61 15.93
N ASN A 363 14.09 -2.67 16.70
CA ASN A 363 14.14 -1.26 16.32
C ASN A 363 15.56 -0.71 16.58
N THR A 364 16.38 -0.66 15.54
CA THR A 364 17.75 -0.16 15.58
C THR A 364 17.86 1.37 15.56
N ARG A 365 16.73 2.10 15.63
CA ARG A 365 16.73 3.56 15.64
C ARG A 365 17.27 4.06 16.97
N GLY A 366 18.54 4.47 16.97
CA GLY A 366 19.15 5.24 18.05
C GLY A 366 20.33 4.60 18.78
N THR A 367 20.57 3.28 18.69
CA THR A 367 21.72 2.64 19.33
C THR A 367 22.27 1.51 18.49
N SER A 368 23.59 1.50 18.30
CA SER A 368 24.33 0.38 17.69
C SER A 368 24.24 -0.90 18.53
N LEU A 369 23.81 -0.81 19.78
CA LEU A 369 23.72 -1.92 20.73
C LEU A 369 22.89 -3.10 20.19
N PHE A 370 21.78 -2.84 19.51
CA PHE A 370 20.93 -3.88 18.92
C PHE A 370 21.59 -4.68 17.78
N ASN A 371 22.73 -4.23 17.26
CA ASN A 371 23.52 -5.03 16.32
C ASN A 371 24.33 -6.12 17.03
N TYR A 372 24.51 -6.01 18.33
CA TYR A 372 25.30 -6.92 19.15
C TYR A 372 24.49 -7.82 20.07
N ILE A 373 23.25 -7.41 20.42
CA ILE A 373 22.35 -8.20 21.26
C ILE A 373 21.55 -9.16 20.38
N ARG A 374 21.63 -10.44 20.73
CA ARG A 374 20.77 -11.49 20.18
C ARG A 374 19.88 -12.04 21.26
N VAL A 375 18.59 -12.07 21.00
CA VAL A 375 17.67 -12.83 21.85
C VAL A 375 17.87 -14.31 21.55
N THR A 376 18.20 -15.08 22.57
CA THR A 376 18.37 -16.53 22.43
C THR A 376 17.01 -17.24 22.51
N PRO A 377 16.88 -18.45 21.94
CA PRO A 377 15.67 -19.26 22.08
C PRO A 377 15.29 -19.53 23.53
N GLU A 378 16.28 -19.65 24.43
CA GLU A 378 16.10 -19.87 25.87
C GLU A 378 15.45 -18.65 26.54
N LEU A 379 15.90 -17.44 26.20
CA LEU A 379 15.28 -16.19 26.71
C LEU A 379 13.84 -16.08 26.24
N ALA A 380 13.57 -16.41 24.98
CA ALA A 380 12.22 -16.39 24.44
C ALA A 380 11.35 -17.48 25.11
N THR A 381 11.88 -18.69 25.33
CA THR A 381 11.20 -19.77 26.06
C THR A 381 10.84 -19.34 27.47
N ASN A 382 11.77 -18.79 28.21
CA ASN A 382 11.53 -18.29 29.58
C ASN A 382 10.46 -17.20 29.61
N ALA A 383 10.49 -16.29 28.66
CA ALA A 383 9.48 -15.24 28.53
C ALA A 383 8.08 -15.79 28.28
N VAL A 384 7.93 -16.74 27.33
CA VAL A 384 6.66 -17.40 27.04
C VAL A 384 6.16 -18.17 28.26
N GLN A 385 7.01 -18.96 28.92
CA GLN A 385 6.67 -19.70 30.14
C GLN A 385 6.23 -18.78 31.28
N LYS A 386 6.89 -17.62 31.44
CA LYS A 386 6.54 -16.64 32.46
C LYS A 386 5.12 -16.12 32.28
N VAL A 387 4.76 -15.75 31.04
CA VAL A 387 3.38 -15.31 30.70
C VAL A 387 2.34 -16.43 30.92
N CYS A 388 2.65 -17.65 30.51
CA CYS A 388 1.79 -18.81 30.75
C CYS A 388 1.59 -19.08 32.24
N THR A 389 2.65 -18.94 33.05
CA THR A 389 2.56 -19.09 34.50
C THR A 389 1.68 -18.01 35.13
N CYS A 390 1.79 -16.77 34.70
CA CYS A 390 0.87 -15.71 35.14
C CYS A 390 -0.57 -16.09 34.86
N LEU A 391 -0.88 -16.59 33.65
CA LEU A 391 -2.25 -17.00 33.29
C LEU A 391 -2.74 -18.24 34.05
N ARG A 392 -1.86 -19.21 34.35
CA ARG A 392 -2.22 -20.39 35.19
C ARG A 392 -2.65 -19.98 36.58
N ASN A 393 -1.98 -19.00 37.17
CA ASN A 393 -2.24 -18.53 38.52
C ASN A 393 -3.51 -17.69 38.66
N VAL A 394 -4.13 -17.32 37.55
CA VAL A 394 -5.44 -16.61 37.59
C VAL A 394 -6.54 -17.61 37.91
N VAL A 395 -7.14 -17.45 39.06
CA VAL A 395 -8.38 -18.13 39.42
C VAL A 395 -9.52 -17.39 38.70
N PRO A 396 -10.34 -18.05 37.86
CA PRO A 396 -11.45 -17.39 37.20
C PRO A 396 -12.39 -16.81 38.25
N LEU A 397 -12.69 -15.52 38.15
CA LEU A 397 -13.84 -14.95 38.88
C LEU A 397 -15.06 -15.78 38.43
N GLN A 398 -15.69 -16.47 39.37
CA GLN A 398 -16.94 -17.18 39.10
C GLN A 398 -17.89 -16.19 38.45
N ALA A 399 -18.32 -16.47 37.22
CA ALA A 399 -19.36 -15.70 36.58
C ALA A 399 -20.56 -15.71 37.50
N ASN A 400 -20.87 -14.56 38.09
CA ASN A 400 -22.12 -14.39 38.86
C ASN A 400 -23.25 -14.80 37.90
N GLN A 401 -23.96 -15.85 38.29
CA GLN A 401 -25.14 -16.42 37.65
C GLN A 401 -26.26 -15.39 37.49
#